data_492684e11fda7dcfdd262ee306ae3b48
#
_entry.id   492684e11fda7dcfdd262ee306ae3b48
#
_cell.length_a   1.000
_cell.length_b   1.000
_cell.length_c   1.000
_cell.angle_alpha   90.00
_cell.angle_beta   90.00
_cell.angle_gamma   90.00
#
_symmetry.space_group_name_H-M   'P 1'
#
loop_
_entity.id
_entity.type
_entity.pdbx_description
1 polymer ?
#
loop_
_entity_poly.entity_id
_entity_poly.type
_entity_poly.pdbx_seq_one_letter_code
_entity_poly.pdbx_strand_id
1 'polypeptide(L)'
;MRYSISIPQTDVDGFDGEGLRSYLTRAEELGFEGGWTLEQVIGPTPLIAPMELLAWAAACTTTLRLGVAVMITSLHDPLQLAATVTAVDRLSHGRLDLGVAPGGGRRKFEAFGVDPATFISSFTEGLQLMKAAWSDEPRVTFHGRFRDVDDLPISPKPVQRPHPPIWFGANAPRAIARAVRHGDAFMGAGSSTTQDFATAVQILRTELAEQDKDPNAFRIGKRVYLIVDDDAARARERVLAGLRRIYGSMPGVDAVPVAGTPDDVARGLREVIDAGAQTLLLNPLGAGLEEDREQMERLAAEVIPQLD
;
A
#
# COMPACT_ATOMS: atom_id res chain seq x y z
N MET A 1 -0.53 -18.42 -2.92
CA MET A 1 -0.07 -17.02 -3.06
C MET A 1 -1.26 -16.09 -2.99
N ARG A 2 -1.06 -14.79 -2.64
CA ARG A 2 -2.14 -13.79 -2.60
C ARG A 2 -1.87 -12.71 -3.63
N TYR A 3 -2.87 -12.40 -4.44
CA TYR A 3 -2.77 -11.43 -5.51
C TYR A 3 -3.70 -10.27 -5.23
N SER A 4 -3.17 -9.06 -5.22
CA SER A 4 -3.90 -7.82 -5.11
C SER A 4 -3.62 -6.94 -6.32
N ILE A 5 -4.53 -6.03 -6.63
CA ILE A 5 -4.44 -5.13 -7.77
C ILE A 5 -4.43 -3.66 -7.32
N SER A 6 -3.74 -2.78 -8.03
CA SER A 6 -3.88 -1.34 -7.78
C SER A 6 -5.24 -0.85 -8.23
N ILE A 7 -5.86 0.01 -7.43
CA ILE A 7 -7.07 0.73 -7.82
C ILE A 7 -6.64 1.95 -8.64
N PRO A 8 -7.15 2.17 -9.85
CA PRO A 8 -6.92 3.38 -10.62
C PRO A 8 -7.39 4.63 -9.84
N GLN A 9 -6.47 5.60 -9.63
CA GLN A 9 -6.73 6.80 -8.83
C GLN A 9 -6.63 8.10 -9.62
N THR A 10 -6.16 8.03 -10.88
CA THR A 10 -5.90 9.22 -11.68
C THR A 10 -7.21 9.87 -12.13
N ASP A 11 -7.33 11.18 -11.90
CA ASP A 11 -8.50 12.00 -12.24
C ASP A 11 -8.05 13.14 -13.18
N VAL A 12 -7.69 12.78 -14.41
CA VAL A 12 -7.28 13.76 -15.44
C VAL A 12 -8.47 14.35 -16.17
N ASP A 13 -9.44 13.49 -16.51
CA ASP A 13 -10.59 13.84 -17.35
C ASP A 13 -11.90 13.87 -16.56
N GLY A 14 -11.84 13.84 -15.24
CA GLY A 14 -12.96 13.73 -14.33
C GLY A 14 -13.18 12.31 -13.78
N PHE A 15 -13.79 12.22 -12.61
CA PHE A 15 -14.00 10.95 -11.91
C PHE A 15 -15.06 10.08 -12.60
N ASP A 16 -14.63 8.98 -13.21
CA ASP A 16 -15.50 7.94 -13.75
C ASP A 16 -15.90 6.93 -12.66
N GLY A 17 -16.94 7.24 -11.90
CA GLY A 17 -17.44 6.37 -10.83
C GLY A 17 -18.01 5.04 -11.35
N GLU A 18 -18.65 5.01 -12.50
CA GLU A 18 -19.23 3.78 -13.05
C GLU A 18 -18.17 2.84 -13.61
N GLY A 19 -17.22 3.37 -14.36
CA GLY A 19 -16.08 2.60 -14.85
C GLY A 19 -15.24 2.03 -13.69
N LEU A 20 -14.98 2.82 -12.65
CA LEU A 20 -14.24 2.34 -11.48
C LEU A 20 -15.04 1.30 -10.66
N ARG A 21 -16.36 1.45 -10.54
CA ARG A 21 -17.23 0.41 -9.94
C ARG A 21 -17.09 -0.90 -10.72
N SER A 22 -17.19 -0.84 -12.05
CA SER A 22 -17.04 -1.99 -12.92
C SER A 22 -15.65 -2.65 -12.75
N TYR A 23 -14.59 -1.85 -12.65
CA TYR A 23 -13.22 -2.34 -12.38
C TYR A 23 -13.13 -3.10 -11.05
N LEU A 24 -13.66 -2.53 -9.97
CA LEU A 24 -13.60 -3.13 -8.63
C LEU A 24 -14.43 -4.41 -8.54
N THR A 25 -15.63 -4.42 -9.11
CA THR A 25 -16.48 -5.62 -9.17
C THR A 25 -15.77 -6.71 -9.99
N ARG A 26 -15.14 -6.34 -11.10
CA ARG A 26 -14.40 -7.28 -11.92
C ARG A 26 -13.18 -7.86 -11.20
N ALA A 27 -12.48 -7.06 -10.39
CA ALA A 27 -11.38 -7.55 -9.55
C ALA A 27 -11.86 -8.63 -8.55
N GLU A 28 -13.03 -8.43 -7.91
CA GLU A 28 -13.64 -9.46 -7.04
C GLU A 28 -13.97 -10.75 -7.83
N GLU A 29 -14.61 -10.63 -8.99
CA GLU A 29 -14.99 -11.79 -9.84
C GLU A 29 -13.76 -12.58 -10.29
N LEU A 30 -12.64 -11.92 -10.58
CA LEU A 30 -11.38 -12.53 -10.98
C LEU A 30 -10.60 -13.15 -9.80
N GLY A 31 -11.08 -12.98 -8.57
CA GLY A 31 -10.49 -13.59 -7.38
C GLY A 31 -9.29 -12.84 -6.81
N PHE A 32 -9.10 -11.56 -7.14
CA PHE A 32 -8.11 -10.76 -6.43
C PHE A 32 -8.47 -10.62 -4.95
N GLU A 33 -7.48 -10.80 -4.07
CA GLU A 33 -7.68 -10.67 -2.61
C GLU A 33 -7.97 -9.23 -2.21
N GLY A 34 -7.34 -8.25 -2.87
CA GLY A 34 -7.49 -6.85 -2.49
C GLY A 34 -7.25 -5.85 -3.60
N GLY A 35 -7.84 -4.67 -3.42
CA GLY A 35 -7.61 -3.47 -4.20
C GLY A 35 -6.85 -2.43 -3.37
N TRP A 36 -5.78 -1.83 -3.93
CA TRP A 36 -4.89 -0.96 -3.18
C TRP A 36 -4.71 0.40 -3.86
N THR A 37 -4.76 1.43 -3.03
CA THR A 37 -4.47 2.82 -3.40
C THR A 37 -3.08 3.26 -2.93
N LEU A 38 -2.72 4.51 -3.19
CA LEU A 38 -1.54 5.17 -2.64
C LEU A 38 -1.86 6.63 -2.28
N GLU A 39 -1.08 7.22 -1.39
CA GLU A 39 -1.21 8.64 -1.08
C GLU A 39 -0.17 9.48 -1.80
N GLN A 40 -0.66 10.51 -2.50
CA GLN A 40 0.15 11.59 -3.06
C GLN A 40 -0.63 12.91 -2.96
N VAL A 41 -0.45 13.63 -1.84
CA VAL A 41 -1.11 14.91 -1.64
C VAL A 41 -0.44 16.02 -2.46
N ILE A 42 0.90 15.96 -2.58
CA ILE A 42 1.69 16.90 -3.37
C ILE A 42 2.42 16.15 -4.47
N GLY A 43 2.11 16.45 -5.71
CA GLY A 43 2.72 15.85 -6.89
C GLY A 43 2.07 16.34 -8.18
N PRO A 44 2.67 16.05 -9.34
CA PRO A 44 2.15 16.50 -10.63
C PRO A 44 0.96 15.68 -11.13
N THR A 45 0.76 14.48 -10.59
CA THR A 45 -0.32 13.58 -11.02
C THR A 45 -1.56 13.86 -10.18
N PRO A 46 -2.72 14.16 -10.80
CA PRO A 46 -3.97 14.37 -10.09
C PRO A 46 -4.51 13.02 -9.59
N LEU A 47 -4.29 12.72 -8.32
CA LEU A 47 -4.79 11.51 -7.68
C LEU A 47 -5.92 11.85 -6.70
N ILE A 48 -6.99 11.05 -6.75
CA ILE A 48 -8.03 11.10 -5.73
C ILE A 48 -7.44 10.63 -4.39
N ALA A 49 -7.83 11.30 -3.31
CA ALA A 49 -7.38 10.96 -1.96
C ALA A 49 -7.71 9.50 -1.61
N PRO A 50 -6.76 8.76 -1.02
CA PRO A 50 -6.88 7.30 -0.92
C PRO A 50 -8.01 6.84 -0.01
N MET A 51 -8.23 7.48 1.14
CA MET A 51 -9.22 7.01 2.11
C MET A 51 -10.65 7.26 1.64
N GLU A 52 -10.89 8.38 0.95
CA GLU A 52 -12.17 8.72 0.32
C GLU A 52 -12.49 7.73 -0.80
N LEU A 53 -11.48 7.38 -1.61
CA LEU A 53 -11.63 6.39 -2.66
C LEU A 53 -11.88 4.99 -2.09
N LEU A 54 -11.21 4.60 -1.00
CA LEU A 54 -11.44 3.33 -0.32
C LEU A 54 -12.83 3.27 0.34
N ALA A 55 -13.34 4.39 0.88
CA ALA A 55 -14.70 4.45 1.40
C ALA A 55 -15.73 4.21 0.28
N TRP A 56 -15.49 4.80 -0.89
CA TRP A 56 -16.33 4.57 -2.07
C TRP A 56 -16.20 3.12 -2.58
N ALA A 57 -14.99 2.57 -2.65
CA ALA A 57 -14.73 1.19 -3.05
C ALA A 57 -15.40 0.18 -2.09
N ALA A 58 -15.48 0.51 -0.79
CA ALA A 58 -16.18 -0.31 0.20
C ALA A 58 -17.67 -0.48 -0.11
N ALA A 59 -18.30 0.56 -0.68
CA ALA A 59 -19.69 0.51 -1.11
C ALA A 59 -19.90 -0.23 -2.46
N CYS A 60 -18.84 -0.43 -3.22
CA CYS A 60 -18.89 -1.10 -4.53
C CYS A 60 -18.54 -2.60 -4.46
N THR A 61 -17.96 -3.06 -3.35
CA THR A 61 -17.39 -4.40 -3.19
C THR A 61 -17.90 -5.09 -1.92
N THR A 62 -17.83 -6.41 -1.88
CA THR A 62 -18.31 -7.20 -0.74
C THR A 62 -17.24 -8.04 -0.07
N THR A 63 -16.25 -8.52 -0.82
CA THR A 63 -15.19 -9.43 -0.36
C THR A 63 -13.80 -8.85 -0.53
N LEU A 64 -13.60 -7.98 -1.53
CA LEU A 64 -12.31 -7.38 -1.86
C LEU A 64 -11.75 -6.62 -0.64
N ARG A 65 -10.57 -7.00 -0.16
CA ARG A 65 -9.87 -6.23 0.85
C ARG A 65 -9.43 -4.89 0.26
N LEU A 66 -9.42 -3.86 1.07
CA LEU A 66 -9.16 -2.49 0.64
C LEU A 66 -7.90 -1.98 1.34
N GLY A 67 -6.88 -1.66 0.57
CA GLY A 67 -5.59 -1.29 1.14
C GLY A 67 -5.10 0.08 0.65
N VAL A 68 -4.24 0.69 1.45
CA VAL A 68 -3.44 1.82 1.02
C VAL A 68 -1.96 1.51 1.20
N ALA A 69 -1.14 1.72 0.18
CA ALA A 69 0.29 1.47 0.26
C ALA A 69 1.10 2.63 -0.33
N VAL A 70 1.36 3.67 0.48
CA VAL A 70 1.08 3.84 1.91
C VAL A 70 0.48 5.20 2.17
N MET A 71 -0.19 5.38 3.34
CA MET A 71 -0.45 6.70 3.92
C MET A 71 0.85 7.30 4.45
N ILE A 72 1.08 8.57 4.18
CA ILE A 72 2.20 9.33 4.74
C ILE A 72 1.75 9.92 6.09
N THR A 73 1.67 9.07 7.10
CA THR A 73 0.95 9.39 8.34
C THR A 73 1.52 10.56 9.13
N SER A 74 2.79 10.96 8.89
CA SER A 74 3.34 12.19 9.47
C SER A 74 2.72 13.49 8.93
N LEU A 75 1.96 13.43 7.82
CA LEU A 75 1.23 14.57 7.27
C LEU A 75 -0.18 14.72 7.89
N HIS A 76 -0.60 13.81 8.74
CA HIS A 76 -1.94 13.75 9.33
C HIS A 76 -1.92 13.93 10.84
N ASP A 77 -2.98 14.50 11.39
CA ASP A 77 -3.24 14.36 12.83
C ASP A 77 -3.61 12.92 13.15
N PRO A 78 -2.97 12.28 14.13
CA PRO A 78 -3.18 10.86 14.39
C PRO A 78 -4.59 10.51 14.88
N LEU A 79 -5.26 11.35 15.65
CA LEU A 79 -6.63 11.08 16.09
C LEU A 79 -7.63 11.22 14.93
N GLN A 80 -7.43 12.22 14.07
CA GLN A 80 -8.27 12.42 12.92
C GLN A 80 -8.08 11.27 11.90
N LEU A 81 -6.82 10.85 11.66
CA LEU A 81 -6.55 9.70 10.82
C LEU A 81 -7.11 8.39 11.42
N ALA A 82 -7.00 8.20 12.74
CA ALA A 82 -7.61 7.04 13.42
C ALA A 82 -9.13 6.99 13.24
N ALA A 83 -9.81 8.14 13.29
CA ALA A 83 -11.25 8.22 13.01
C ALA A 83 -11.58 7.89 11.55
N THR A 84 -10.81 8.40 10.59
CA THR A 84 -10.99 8.11 9.16
C THR A 84 -10.77 6.62 8.87
N VAL A 85 -9.70 6.02 9.39
CA VAL A 85 -9.40 4.59 9.30
C VAL A 85 -10.54 3.75 9.89
N THR A 86 -11.04 4.14 11.06
CA THR A 86 -12.19 3.48 11.69
C THR A 86 -13.43 3.54 10.80
N ALA A 87 -13.70 4.70 10.18
CA ALA A 87 -14.86 4.85 9.29
C ALA A 87 -14.77 3.91 8.10
N VAL A 88 -13.64 3.86 7.40
CA VAL A 88 -13.45 2.97 6.25
C VAL A 88 -13.48 1.50 6.66
N ASP A 89 -12.89 1.14 7.81
CA ASP A 89 -12.95 -0.22 8.33
C ASP A 89 -14.39 -0.67 8.60
N ARG A 90 -15.20 0.20 9.19
CA ARG A 90 -16.62 -0.07 9.44
C ARG A 90 -17.44 -0.13 8.15
N LEU A 91 -17.25 0.81 7.23
CA LEU A 91 -17.94 0.83 5.92
C LEU A 91 -17.62 -0.41 5.08
N SER A 92 -16.40 -0.91 5.21
CA SER A 92 -15.96 -2.13 4.52
C SER A 92 -16.25 -3.43 5.29
N HIS A 93 -16.89 -3.36 6.48
CA HIS A 93 -17.11 -4.53 7.35
C HIS A 93 -15.82 -5.29 7.70
N GLY A 94 -14.73 -4.55 8.04
CA GLY A 94 -13.47 -5.13 8.48
C GLY A 94 -12.55 -5.62 7.35
N ARG A 95 -12.64 -5.01 6.17
CA ARG A 95 -11.79 -5.37 5.02
C ARG A 95 -10.61 -4.40 4.78
N LEU A 96 -10.39 -3.42 5.66
CA LEU A 96 -9.32 -2.44 5.49
C LEU A 96 -7.95 -3.00 5.89
N ASP A 97 -6.93 -2.71 5.08
CA ASP A 97 -5.50 -2.88 5.34
C ASP A 97 -4.82 -1.49 5.29
N LEU A 98 -4.24 -1.07 6.41
CA LEU A 98 -3.65 0.25 6.54
C LEU A 98 -2.13 0.21 6.31
N GLY A 99 -1.68 0.61 5.13
CA GLY A 99 -0.26 0.83 4.89
C GLY A 99 0.19 2.19 5.42
N VAL A 100 1.32 2.23 6.11
CA VAL A 100 1.87 3.44 6.74
C VAL A 100 3.35 3.63 6.42
N ALA A 101 3.76 4.88 6.29
CA ALA A 101 5.16 5.27 6.27
C ALA A 101 5.31 6.70 6.79
N PRO A 102 6.48 7.07 7.33
CA PRO A 102 6.72 8.44 7.78
C PRO A 102 6.85 9.43 6.62
N GLY A 103 6.95 8.96 5.37
CA GLY A 103 7.18 9.79 4.22
C GLY A 103 8.63 10.30 4.12
N GLY A 104 8.82 11.29 3.26
CA GLY A 104 10.11 11.92 3.00
C GLY A 104 9.96 13.16 2.13
N GLY A 105 11.01 13.99 2.11
CA GLY A 105 11.05 15.17 1.26
C GLY A 105 10.74 16.48 2.00
N ARG A 106 11.78 17.31 2.16
CA ARG A 106 11.74 18.56 2.91
C ARG A 106 10.59 19.48 2.51
N ARG A 107 10.37 19.71 1.21
CA ARG A 107 9.31 20.60 0.71
C ARG A 107 7.90 20.16 1.10
N LYS A 108 7.66 18.82 1.14
CA LYS A 108 6.37 18.28 1.59
C LYS A 108 6.17 18.54 3.07
N PHE A 109 7.19 18.29 3.88
CA PHE A 109 7.12 18.53 5.33
C PHE A 109 6.89 20.01 5.67
N GLU A 110 7.58 20.90 5.00
CA GLU A 110 7.39 22.37 5.19
C GLU A 110 5.94 22.80 4.90
N ALA A 111 5.32 22.27 3.83
CA ALA A 111 3.94 22.59 3.47
C ALA A 111 2.90 22.12 4.51
N PHE A 112 3.20 21.05 5.24
CA PHE A 112 2.32 20.49 6.28
C PHE A 112 2.75 20.83 7.71
N GLY A 113 3.74 21.71 7.88
CA GLY A 113 4.24 22.07 9.20
C GLY A 113 4.95 20.94 9.95
N VAL A 114 5.42 19.91 9.22
CA VAL A 114 6.13 18.77 9.81
C VAL A 114 7.60 19.14 10.01
N ASP A 115 8.09 19.02 11.24
CA ASP A 115 9.50 19.23 11.56
C ASP A 115 10.38 18.06 11.07
N PRO A 116 11.30 18.31 10.12
CA PRO A 116 12.20 17.28 9.59
C PRO A 116 13.13 16.65 10.65
N ALA A 117 13.36 17.31 11.78
CA ALA A 117 14.21 16.78 12.84
C ALA A 117 13.50 15.74 13.71
N THR A 118 12.18 15.79 13.79
CA THR A 118 11.38 14.98 14.71
C THR A 118 10.34 14.08 14.02
N PHE A 119 10.19 14.16 12.69
CA PHE A 119 9.10 13.48 11.97
C PHE A 119 9.05 11.96 12.22
N ILE A 120 10.19 11.29 12.36
CA ILE A 120 10.22 9.84 12.66
C ILE A 120 9.69 9.54 14.06
N SER A 121 10.05 10.36 15.04
CA SER A 121 9.58 10.18 16.42
C SER A 121 8.10 10.52 16.54
N SER A 122 7.67 11.61 15.91
CA SER A 122 6.28 12.03 15.84
C SER A 122 5.40 10.99 15.10
N PHE A 123 5.90 10.43 14.00
CA PHE A 123 5.26 9.31 13.29
C PHE A 123 5.05 8.10 14.21
N THR A 124 6.10 7.69 14.93
CA THR A 124 6.04 6.51 15.80
C THR A 124 5.07 6.73 16.96
N GLU A 125 5.11 7.90 17.58
CA GLU A 125 4.20 8.28 18.66
C GLU A 125 2.75 8.39 18.15
N GLY A 126 2.55 9.02 16.99
CA GLY A 126 1.23 9.11 16.35
C GLY A 126 0.61 7.74 16.11
N LEU A 127 1.40 6.77 15.64
CA LEU A 127 0.92 5.40 15.46
C LEU A 127 0.55 4.72 16.78
N GLN A 128 1.30 4.98 17.85
CA GLN A 128 0.96 4.47 19.20
C GLN A 128 -0.36 5.09 19.71
N LEU A 129 -0.56 6.38 19.49
CA LEU A 129 -1.82 7.06 19.84
C LEU A 129 -3.00 6.52 19.01
N MET A 130 -2.80 6.27 17.70
CA MET A 130 -3.83 5.62 16.87
C MET A 130 -4.21 4.24 17.42
N LYS A 131 -3.23 3.42 17.79
CA LYS A 131 -3.49 2.10 18.41
C LYS A 131 -4.24 2.22 19.73
N ALA A 132 -3.88 3.20 20.57
CA ALA A 132 -4.63 3.47 21.81
C ALA A 132 -6.07 3.90 21.50
N ALA A 133 -6.28 4.73 20.48
CA ALA A 133 -7.61 5.15 20.03
C ALA A 133 -8.48 3.98 19.54
N TRP A 134 -7.86 2.93 18.97
CA TRP A 134 -8.56 1.73 18.48
C TRP A 134 -8.76 0.63 19.53
N SER A 135 -8.10 0.73 20.69
CA SER A 135 -8.28 -0.23 21.78
C SER A 135 -9.73 -0.35 22.22
N ASP A 136 -10.07 -1.42 22.93
CA ASP A 136 -11.44 -1.64 23.43
C ASP A 136 -11.81 -0.70 24.59
N GLU A 137 -10.84 0.06 25.12
CA GLU A 137 -11.09 1.05 26.17
C GLU A 137 -12.00 2.17 25.65
N PRO A 138 -13.10 2.49 26.36
CA PRO A 138 -14.04 3.53 25.94
C PRO A 138 -13.45 4.94 26.00
N ARG A 139 -12.43 5.12 26.83
CA ARG A 139 -11.72 6.38 27.03
C ARG A 139 -10.22 6.17 26.88
N VAL A 140 -9.55 7.14 26.33
CA VAL A 140 -8.11 7.07 26.00
C VAL A 140 -7.36 8.12 26.81
N THR A 141 -6.33 7.67 27.50
CA THR A 141 -5.28 8.50 28.09
C THR A 141 -3.96 8.13 27.44
N PHE A 142 -3.23 9.12 26.94
CA PHE A 142 -1.96 8.93 26.26
C PHE A 142 -1.04 10.14 26.52
N HIS A 143 0.07 9.92 27.19
CA HIS A 143 1.08 10.95 27.50
C HIS A 143 2.33 10.71 26.67
N GLY A 144 2.47 11.44 25.59
CA GLY A 144 3.61 11.39 24.69
C GLY A 144 4.45 12.67 24.69
N ARG A 145 5.46 12.70 23.85
CA ARG A 145 6.30 13.89 23.67
C ARG A 145 5.62 14.93 22.79
N PHE A 146 4.82 14.50 21.81
CA PHE A 146 4.22 15.36 20.79
C PHE A 146 2.70 15.45 20.97
N ARG A 147 2.10 14.51 21.67
CA ARG A 147 0.66 14.45 21.91
C ARG A 147 0.38 14.10 23.35
N ASP A 148 -0.55 14.84 23.92
CA ASP A 148 -1.03 14.62 25.28
C ASP A 148 -2.57 14.56 25.26
N VAL A 149 -3.11 13.45 25.70
CA VAL A 149 -4.56 13.15 25.69
C VAL A 149 -4.93 12.57 27.04
N ASP A 150 -5.88 13.18 27.70
CA ASP A 150 -6.32 12.73 29.03
C ASP A 150 -7.83 12.44 29.03
N ASP A 151 -8.17 11.19 29.34
CA ASP A 151 -9.53 10.70 29.54
C ASP A 151 -10.53 11.10 28.43
N LEU A 152 -10.13 11.00 27.16
CA LEU A 152 -11.00 11.34 26.03
C LEU A 152 -11.86 10.16 25.58
N PRO A 153 -13.19 10.34 25.41
CA PRO A 153 -14.05 9.32 24.83
C PRO A 153 -13.78 9.25 23.31
N ILE A 154 -13.38 8.07 22.82
CA ILE A 154 -13.13 7.82 21.40
C ILE A 154 -14.03 6.71 20.87
N SER A 155 -14.98 7.07 20.02
CA SER A 155 -15.99 6.18 19.44
C SER A 155 -16.39 6.69 18.05
N PRO A 156 -16.75 5.79 17.10
CA PRO A 156 -16.78 4.34 17.22
C PRO A 156 -15.38 3.70 17.19
N LYS A 157 -15.29 2.40 17.51
CA LYS A 157 -14.08 1.59 17.33
C LYS A 157 -14.12 0.85 16.00
N PRO A 158 -12.96 0.43 15.42
CA PRO A 158 -12.91 -0.41 14.23
C PRO A 158 -13.70 -1.72 14.40
N VAL A 159 -13.99 -2.38 13.28
CA VAL A 159 -14.54 -3.76 13.29
C VAL A 159 -13.43 -4.75 13.59
N GLN A 160 -12.28 -4.57 12.92
CA GLN A 160 -11.13 -5.44 13.10
C GLN A 160 -10.47 -5.28 14.47
N ARG A 161 -10.00 -6.39 15.06
CA ARG A 161 -9.37 -6.43 16.39
C ARG A 161 -7.95 -6.99 16.31
N PRO A 162 -7.01 -6.41 17.03
CA PRO A 162 -7.10 -5.22 17.90
C PRO A 162 -7.25 -3.90 17.12
N HIS A 163 -6.96 -3.89 15.83
CA HIS A 163 -7.08 -2.78 14.87
C HIS A 163 -6.96 -3.33 13.44
N PRO A 164 -7.28 -2.54 12.40
CA PRO A 164 -6.96 -2.92 11.01
C PRO A 164 -5.48 -3.25 10.85
N PRO A 165 -5.11 -4.30 10.09
CA PRO A 165 -3.72 -4.69 9.91
C PRO A 165 -2.87 -3.52 9.40
N ILE A 166 -1.73 -3.29 10.06
CA ILE A 166 -0.81 -2.19 9.77
C ILE A 166 0.34 -2.71 8.92
N TRP A 167 0.38 -2.28 7.68
CA TRP A 167 1.44 -2.59 6.72
C TRP A 167 2.48 -1.48 6.69
N PHE A 168 3.74 -1.78 6.89
CA PHE A 168 4.80 -0.80 6.80
C PHE A 168 5.47 -0.78 5.43
N GLY A 169 5.56 0.41 4.83
CA GLY A 169 6.49 0.69 3.74
C GLY A 169 7.85 1.13 4.30
N ALA A 170 8.92 0.36 4.00
CA ALA A 170 10.27 0.67 4.47
C ALA A 170 11.34 0.13 3.52
N ASN A 171 12.49 0.81 3.43
CA ASN A 171 13.63 0.36 2.64
C ASN A 171 14.94 0.30 3.45
N ALA A 172 15.13 1.21 4.42
CA ALA A 172 16.35 1.24 5.23
C ALA A 172 16.27 0.25 6.41
N PRO A 173 17.39 -0.37 6.85
CA PRO A 173 17.40 -1.36 7.93
C PRO A 173 16.69 -0.87 9.21
N ARG A 174 16.97 0.36 9.66
CA ARG A 174 16.31 0.95 10.84
C ARG A 174 14.80 1.15 10.66
N ALA A 175 14.35 1.36 9.42
CA ALA A 175 12.93 1.47 9.12
C ALA A 175 12.26 0.09 9.10
N ILE A 176 12.96 -0.95 8.64
CA ILE A 176 12.50 -2.35 8.69
C ILE A 176 12.39 -2.83 10.15
N ALA A 177 13.38 -2.54 10.99
CA ALA A 177 13.32 -2.84 12.43
C ALA A 177 12.08 -2.18 13.10
N ARG A 178 11.78 -0.93 12.71
CA ARG A 178 10.57 -0.24 13.17
C ARG A 178 9.30 -0.90 12.65
N ALA A 179 9.29 -1.34 11.39
CA ALA A 179 8.17 -2.07 10.79
C ALA A 179 7.83 -3.33 11.60
N VAL A 180 8.83 -4.11 11.96
CA VAL A 180 8.67 -5.31 12.80
C VAL A 180 8.13 -4.96 14.18
N ARG A 181 8.64 -3.89 14.80
CA ARG A 181 8.23 -3.48 16.15
C ARG A 181 6.80 -2.99 16.23
N HIS A 182 6.33 -2.26 15.23
CA HIS A 182 5.07 -1.51 15.30
C HIS A 182 4.02 -1.96 14.29
N GLY A 183 4.37 -2.79 13.30
CA GLY A 183 3.47 -3.27 12.26
C GLY A 183 3.06 -4.72 12.42
N ASP A 184 2.15 -5.13 11.55
CA ASP A 184 1.65 -6.49 11.40
C ASP A 184 2.08 -7.09 10.05
N ALA A 185 2.57 -6.25 9.15
CA ALA A 185 2.98 -6.64 7.81
C ALA A 185 3.98 -5.64 7.21
N PHE A 186 4.65 -6.07 6.15
CA PHE A 186 5.59 -5.27 5.37
C PHE A 186 5.16 -5.22 3.90
N MET A 187 5.23 -4.05 3.28
CA MET A 187 5.02 -3.85 1.86
C MET A 187 6.29 -3.29 1.22
N GLY A 188 6.98 -4.10 0.44
CA GLY A 188 8.12 -3.68 -0.36
C GLY A 188 7.71 -2.62 -1.39
N ALA A 189 8.50 -1.54 -1.49
CA ALA A 189 8.21 -0.42 -2.36
C ALA A 189 8.23 -0.82 -3.84
N GLY A 190 7.28 -0.31 -4.63
CA GLY A 190 7.26 -0.51 -6.09
C GLY A 190 8.52 0.02 -6.78
N SER A 191 9.20 1.01 -6.21
CA SER A 191 10.44 1.58 -6.72
C SER A 191 11.72 0.80 -6.41
N SER A 192 11.65 -0.30 -5.67
CA SER A 192 12.79 -1.18 -5.40
C SER A 192 12.85 -2.35 -6.38
N THR A 193 14.04 -2.76 -6.76
CA THR A 193 14.25 -3.96 -7.57
C THR A 193 13.90 -5.23 -6.79
N THR A 194 13.77 -6.37 -7.48
CA THR A 194 13.60 -7.68 -6.84
C THR A 194 14.77 -8.01 -5.91
N GLN A 195 16.00 -7.65 -6.30
CA GLN A 195 17.20 -7.84 -5.48
C GLN A 195 17.21 -7.00 -4.21
N ASP A 196 16.80 -5.71 -4.29
CA ASP A 196 16.65 -4.85 -3.11
C ASP A 196 15.58 -5.39 -2.17
N PHE A 197 14.49 -5.89 -2.73
CA PHE A 197 13.42 -6.52 -1.96
C PHE A 197 13.90 -7.79 -1.25
N ALA A 198 14.64 -8.67 -1.94
CA ALA A 198 15.24 -9.86 -1.32
C ALA A 198 16.13 -9.49 -0.13
N THR A 199 16.95 -8.44 -0.28
CA THR A 199 17.80 -7.92 0.81
C THR A 199 16.94 -7.39 1.98
N ALA A 200 15.88 -6.65 1.69
CA ALA A 200 14.95 -6.17 2.70
C ALA A 200 14.25 -7.32 3.46
N VAL A 201 13.86 -8.38 2.76
CA VAL A 201 13.25 -9.58 3.36
C VAL A 201 14.24 -10.32 4.27
N GLN A 202 15.51 -10.39 3.92
CA GLN A 202 16.53 -10.97 4.79
C GLN A 202 16.67 -10.19 6.11
N ILE A 203 16.75 -8.85 6.01
CA ILE A 203 16.79 -7.97 7.20
C ILE A 203 15.52 -8.16 8.04
N LEU A 204 14.35 -8.19 7.38
CA LEU A 204 13.06 -8.38 8.05
C LEU A 204 13.00 -9.69 8.84
N ARG A 205 13.48 -10.79 8.26
CA ARG A 205 13.51 -12.10 8.93
C ARG A 205 14.43 -12.11 10.14
N THR A 206 15.59 -11.45 10.05
CA THR A 206 16.51 -11.26 11.19
C THR A 206 15.84 -10.45 12.30
N GLU A 207 15.21 -9.34 11.96
CA GLU A 207 14.51 -8.48 12.92
C GLU A 207 13.31 -9.18 13.58
N LEU A 208 12.56 -10.00 12.84
CA LEU A 208 11.48 -10.82 13.41
C LEU A 208 12.01 -11.78 14.48
N ALA A 209 13.13 -12.45 14.20
CA ALA A 209 13.77 -13.35 15.15
C ALA A 209 14.34 -12.62 16.38
N GLU A 210 15.01 -11.48 16.19
CA GLU A 210 15.58 -10.67 17.26
C GLU A 210 14.51 -10.05 18.18
N GLN A 211 13.31 -9.78 17.64
CA GLN A 211 12.19 -9.21 18.38
C GLN A 211 11.16 -10.26 18.86
N ASP A 212 11.49 -11.55 18.74
CA ASP A 212 10.63 -12.68 19.14
C ASP A 212 9.21 -12.62 18.56
N LYS A 213 9.12 -12.25 17.26
CA LYS A 213 7.87 -12.18 16.50
C LYS A 213 7.65 -13.46 15.69
N ASP A 214 6.42 -13.97 15.66
CA ASP A 214 6.07 -15.10 14.80
C ASP A 214 6.17 -14.70 13.31
N PRO A 215 7.09 -15.30 12.53
CA PRO A 215 7.24 -14.97 11.11
C PRO A 215 6.03 -15.41 10.27
N ASN A 216 5.19 -16.33 10.75
CA ASN A 216 4.00 -16.77 10.05
C ASN A 216 2.82 -15.80 10.26
N ALA A 217 2.83 -15.04 11.35
CA ALA A 217 1.83 -14.02 11.61
C ALA A 217 2.16 -12.68 10.92
N PHE A 218 3.41 -12.47 10.48
CA PHE A 218 3.87 -11.24 9.85
C PHE A 218 3.90 -11.38 8.32
N ARG A 219 2.98 -10.71 7.64
CA ARG A 219 2.86 -10.79 6.18
C ARG A 219 3.93 -9.99 5.45
N ILE A 220 4.40 -10.52 4.32
CA ILE A 220 5.38 -9.87 3.46
C ILE A 220 4.77 -9.68 2.07
N GLY A 221 4.57 -8.44 1.68
CA GLY A 221 4.06 -8.06 0.36
C GLY A 221 5.10 -7.32 -0.47
N LYS A 222 4.89 -7.29 -1.78
CA LYS A 222 5.67 -6.49 -2.73
C LYS A 222 4.73 -5.85 -3.75
N ARG A 223 4.83 -4.52 -3.91
CA ARG A 223 4.24 -3.83 -5.06
C ARG A 223 5.12 -4.06 -6.27
N VAL A 224 4.53 -4.50 -7.37
CA VAL A 224 5.21 -4.74 -8.64
C VAL A 224 4.57 -3.91 -9.73
N TYR A 225 5.34 -3.02 -10.35
CA TYR A 225 4.93 -2.32 -11.57
C TYR A 225 5.09 -3.24 -12.77
N LEU A 226 4.08 -3.33 -13.60
CA LEU A 226 4.07 -4.28 -14.70
C LEU A 226 3.23 -3.83 -15.89
N ILE A 227 3.52 -4.43 -17.04
CA ILE A 227 2.69 -4.44 -18.25
C ILE A 227 2.82 -5.80 -18.92
N VAL A 228 1.70 -6.40 -19.26
CA VAL A 228 1.59 -7.60 -20.11
C VAL A 228 1.29 -7.16 -21.55
N ASP A 229 2.06 -7.63 -22.51
CA ASP A 229 1.84 -7.37 -23.92
C ASP A 229 2.34 -8.57 -24.75
N ASP A 230 1.80 -8.80 -25.94
CA ASP A 230 2.27 -9.85 -26.83
C ASP A 230 3.66 -9.55 -27.43
N ASP A 231 4.03 -8.27 -27.43
CA ASP A 231 5.36 -7.77 -27.80
C ASP A 231 6.13 -7.32 -26.55
N ALA A 232 7.15 -8.07 -26.17
CA ALA A 232 7.95 -7.80 -24.97
C ALA A 232 8.67 -6.44 -25.02
N ALA A 233 9.10 -5.98 -26.22
CA ALA A 233 9.77 -4.68 -26.37
C ALA A 233 8.77 -3.54 -26.13
N ARG A 234 7.57 -3.66 -26.70
CA ARG A 234 6.48 -2.71 -26.49
C ARG A 234 6.02 -2.66 -25.03
N ALA A 235 5.87 -3.82 -24.37
CA ALA A 235 5.56 -3.90 -22.96
C ALA A 235 6.57 -3.11 -22.10
N ARG A 236 7.86 -3.33 -22.39
CA ARG A 236 8.94 -2.67 -21.68
C ARG A 236 8.95 -1.16 -21.90
N GLU A 237 8.77 -0.69 -23.13
CA GLU A 237 8.67 0.73 -23.43
C GLU A 237 7.52 1.39 -22.69
N ARG A 238 6.33 0.78 -22.70
CA ARG A 238 5.12 1.28 -22.05
C ARG A 238 5.30 1.39 -20.52
N VAL A 239 5.80 0.34 -19.87
CA VAL A 239 6.00 0.36 -18.41
C VAL A 239 7.04 1.39 -17.98
N LEU A 240 8.12 1.56 -18.75
CA LEU A 240 9.14 2.57 -18.48
C LEU A 240 8.59 3.99 -18.68
N ALA A 241 7.75 4.22 -19.69
CA ALA A 241 7.06 5.50 -19.86
C ALA A 241 6.15 5.82 -18.66
N GLY A 242 5.42 4.84 -18.15
CA GLY A 242 4.62 4.95 -16.93
C GLY A 242 5.46 5.30 -15.70
N LEU A 243 6.58 4.60 -15.49
CA LEU A 243 7.49 4.87 -14.37
C LEU A 243 8.12 6.26 -14.44
N ARG A 244 8.49 6.74 -15.64
CA ARG A 244 9.01 8.09 -15.80
C ARG A 244 7.97 9.17 -15.46
N ARG A 245 6.69 8.92 -15.70
CA ARG A 245 5.61 9.83 -15.26
C ARG A 245 5.52 9.91 -13.73
N ILE A 246 5.74 8.79 -13.04
CA ILE A 246 5.63 8.71 -11.57
C ILE A 246 6.90 9.24 -10.87
N TYR A 247 8.08 8.82 -11.33
CA TYR A 247 9.35 9.02 -10.63
C TYR A 247 10.31 10.00 -11.34
N GLY A 248 9.96 10.47 -12.53
CA GLY A 248 10.87 11.31 -13.33
C GLY A 248 12.10 10.51 -13.78
N SER A 249 13.27 11.12 -13.66
CA SER A 249 14.56 10.52 -14.04
C SER A 249 15.25 9.81 -12.87
N MET A 250 14.52 8.99 -12.09
CA MET A 250 15.10 8.23 -10.99
C MET A 250 16.15 7.24 -11.49
N PRO A 251 17.41 7.27 -10.97
CA PRO A 251 18.42 6.30 -11.33
C PRO A 251 17.99 4.86 -11.02
N GLY A 252 18.25 3.93 -11.94
CA GLY A 252 17.93 2.51 -11.77
C GLY A 252 16.46 2.14 -11.96
N VAL A 253 15.58 3.10 -12.32
CA VAL A 253 14.16 2.83 -12.56
C VAL A 253 13.92 1.77 -13.63
N ASP A 254 14.83 1.64 -14.60
CA ASP A 254 14.72 0.67 -15.69
C ASP A 254 14.87 -0.80 -15.25
N ALA A 255 15.41 -1.05 -14.04
CA ALA A 255 15.54 -2.38 -13.47
C ALA A 255 14.38 -2.78 -12.54
N VAL A 256 13.40 -1.89 -12.36
CA VAL A 256 12.31 -2.06 -11.38
C VAL A 256 11.14 -2.87 -11.92
N PRO A 257 10.63 -2.64 -13.17
CA PRO A 257 9.38 -3.25 -13.60
C PRO A 257 9.54 -4.67 -14.11
N VAL A 258 8.45 -5.42 -13.98
CA VAL A 258 8.25 -6.72 -14.63
C VAL A 258 7.39 -6.47 -15.88
N ALA A 259 7.91 -6.70 -17.08
CA ALA A 259 7.16 -6.44 -18.31
C ALA A 259 7.57 -7.36 -19.45
N GLY A 260 6.63 -7.72 -20.31
CA GLY A 260 6.85 -8.58 -21.46
C GLY A 260 5.62 -9.38 -21.83
N THR A 261 5.86 -10.54 -22.44
CA THR A 261 4.81 -11.54 -22.71
C THR A 261 4.25 -12.10 -21.40
N PRO A 262 3.10 -12.78 -21.40
CA PRO A 262 2.59 -13.46 -20.20
C PRO A 262 3.63 -14.35 -19.52
N ASP A 263 4.44 -15.09 -20.29
CA ASP A 263 5.50 -15.95 -19.76
C ASP A 263 6.65 -15.15 -19.12
N ASP A 264 7.01 -14.01 -19.71
CA ASP A 264 8.04 -13.11 -19.17
C ASP A 264 7.58 -12.51 -17.85
N VAL A 265 6.32 -12.08 -17.79
CA VAL A 265 5.73 -11.51 -16.57
C VAL A 265 5.59 -12.58 -15.49
N ALA A 266 5.11 -13.78 -15.82
CA ALA A 266 5.04 -14.89 -14.88
C ALA A 266 6.42 -15.25 -14.30
N ARG A 267 7.47 -15.29 -15.13
CA ARG A 267 8.85 -15.51 -14.70
C ARG A 267 9.33 -14.43 -13.73
N GLY A 268 9.14 -13.15 -14.08
CA GLY A 268 9.54 -12.03 -13.20
C GLY A 268 8.77 -12.00 -11.87
N LEU A 269 7.48 -12.33 -11.87
CA LEU A 269 6.71 -12.45 -10.63
C LEU A 269 7.15 -13.64 -9.78
N ARG A 270 7.54 -14.76 -10.40
CA ARG A 270 8.11 -15.92 -9.67
C ARG A 270 9.41 -15.54 -8.96
N GLU A 271 10.29 -14.75 -9.59
CA GLU A 271 11.49 -14.23 -8.93
C GLU A 271 11.16 -13.37 -7.70
N VAL A 272 10.09 -12.58 -7.74
CA VAL A 272 9.61 -11.79 -6.59
C VAL A 272 9.05 -12.69 -5.48
N ILE A 273 8.34 -13.76 -5.84
CA ILE A 273 7.85 -14.78 -4.90
C ILE A 273 9.02 -15.48 -4.22
N ASP A 274 10.00 -15.93 -5.00
CA ASP A 274 11.21 -16.60 -4.52
C ASP A 274 12.06 -15.69 -3.61
N ALA A 275 12.02 -14.37 -3.84
CA ALA A 275 12.62 -13.37 -2.96
C ALA A 275 11.90 -13.23 -1.61
N GLY A 276 10.74 -13.88 -1.44
CA GLY A 276 10.02 -13.99 -0.16
C GLY A 276 8.69 -13.25 -0.08
N ALA A 277 8.13 -12.80 -1.20
CA ALA A 277 6.79 -12.22 -1.21
C ALA A 277 5.71 -13.29 -0.94
N GLN A 278 4.77 -12.98 -0.07
CA GLN A 278 3.57 -13.76 0.23
C GLN A 278 2.31 -13.11 -0.34
N THR A 279 2.40 -11.83 -0.64
CA THR A 279 1.36 -11.03 -1.31
C THR A 279 2.00 -10.21 -2.42
N LEU A 280 1.46 -10.29 -3.63
CA LEU A 280 1.85 -9.42 -4.74
C LEU A 280 0.78 -8.34 -4.93
N LEU A 281 1.17 -7.07 -4.79
CA LEU A 281 0.37 -5.94 -5.23
C LEU A 281 0.75 -5.64 -6.68
N LEU A 282 -0.02 -6.18 -7.61
CA LEU A 282 0.16 -5.99 -9.04
C LEU A 282 -0.31 -4.59 -9.42
N ASN A 283 0.58 -3.79 -10.01
CA ASN A 283 0.30 -2.40 -10.35
C ASN A 283 0.56 -2.16 -11.85
N PRO A 284 -0.44 -2.47 -12.69
CA PRO A 284 -0.38 -2.09 -14.09
C PRO A 284 -0.14 -0.59 -14.26
N LEU A 285 0.60 -0.21 -15.27
CA LEU A 285 0.85 1.18 -15.63
C LEU A 285 0.23 1.50 -16.99
N GLY A 286 -1.07 1.26 -17.11
CA GLY A 286 -1.86 1.61 -18.29
C GLY A 286 -1.99 3.12 -18.51
N ALA A 287 -2.55 3.50 -19.65
CA ALA A 287 -2.80 4.90 -20.01
C ALA A 287 -4.13 5.43 -19.43
N GLY A 288 -4.92 4.59 -18.80
CA GLY A 288 -6.22 4.94 -18.21
C GLY A 288 -6.98 3.72 -17.72
N LEU A 289 -8.19 3.95 -17.22
CA LEU A 289 -9.01 2.93 -16.55
C LEU A 289 -9.30 1.69 -17.43
N GLU A 290 -9.59 1.88 -18.71
CA GLU A 290 -9.90 0.78 -19.63
C GLU A 290 -8.67 -0.11 -19.85
N GLU A 291 -7.50 0.50 -20.05
CA GLU A 291 -6.26 -0.26 -20.22
C GLU A 291 -5.85 -0.96 -18.92
N ASP A 292 -6.00 -0.31 -17.76
CA ASP A 292 -5.74 -0.94 -16.47
C ASP A 292 -6.67 -2.14 -16.22
N ARG A 293 -7.93 -2.07 -16.71
CA ARG A 293 -8.87 -3.18 -16.67
C ARG A 293 -8.43 -4.33 -17.58
N GLU A 294 -8.04 -4.04 -18.82
CA GLU A 294 -7.50 -5.05 -19.74
C GLU A 294 -6.27 -5.75 -19.11
N GLN A 295 -5.36 -4.98 -18.56
CA GLN A 295 -4.18 -5.53 -17.88
C GLN A 295 -4.57 -6.43 -16.69
N MET A 296 -5.53 -6.03 -15.88
CA MET A 296 -6.04 -6.84 -14.77
C MET A 296 -6.63 -8.17 -15.27
N GLU A 297 -7.41 -8.15 -16.34
CA GLU A 297 -8.00 -9.36 -16.94
C GLU A 297 -6.92 -10.28 -17.54
N ARG A 298 -5.94 -9.72 -18.24
CA ARG A 298 -4.80 -10.49 -18.78
C ARG A 298 -3.95 -11.12 -17.66
N LEU A 299 -3.71 -10.40 -16.57
CA LEU A 299 -3.00 -10.93 -15.41
C LEU A 299 -3.73 -12.14 -14.82
N ALA A 300 -5.05 -12.04 -14.64
CA ALA A 300 -5.86 -13.12 -14.10
C ALA A 300 -5.96 -14.34 -15.02
N ALA A 301 -6.06 -14.13 -16.33
CA ALA A 301 -6.27 -15.19 -17.30
C ALA A 301 -4.96 -15.85 -17.78
N GLU A 302 -3.89 -15.06 -17.97
CA GLU A 302 -2.70 -15.49 -18.69
C GLU A 302 -1.46 -15.64 -17.79
N VAL A 303 -1.39 -14.94 -16.65
CA VAL A 303 -0.19 -14.88 -15.80
C VAL A 303 -0.37 -15.63 -14.48
N ILE A 304 -1.40 -15.30 -13.71
CA ILE A 304 -1.62 -15.89 -12.37
C ILE A 304 -1.71 -17.42 -12.42
N PRO A 305 -2.39 -18.05 -13.39
CA PRO A 305 -2.44 -19.52 -13.48
C PRO A 305 -1.08 -20.19 -13.68
N GLN A 306 -0.07 -19.47 -14.12
CA GLN A 306 1.29 -19.99 -14.27
C GLN A 306 2.10 -19.94 -12.96
N LEU A 307 1.61 -19.23 -11.93
CA LEU A 307 2.32 -19.03 -10.65
C LEU A 307 1.88 -19.99 -9.55
N ASP A 308 0.74 -20.65 -9.72
CA ASP A 308 0.13 -21.61 -8.77
C ASP A 308 0.70 -23.05 -8.88
#